data_26cf90061ac9f209eedb5722ca343fcd
#
_entry.id   26cf90061ac9f209eedb5722ca343fcd
#
_cell.length_a   1.000
_cell.length_b   1.000
_cell.length_c   1.000
_cell.angle_alpha   90.00
_cell.angle_beta   90.00
_cell.angle_gamma   90.00
#
_symmetry.space_group_name_H-M   'P 1'
#
loop_
_entity.id
_entity.type
_entity.pdbx_description
1 polymer ?
#
loop_
_entity_poly.entity_id
_entity_poly.type
_entity_poly.pdbx_seq_one_letter_code
_entity_poly.pdbx_strand_id
1 'polypeptide(L)'
;PSQMIAYAANGAKLPQKPIILSFDDGYCNNYTYAFPLLQKYQAKAVIALIGAESARSSDDIYRVPASCTLSWGEIALMNASGLVEFASHTYDLHHIEKSRKGADRKPGESLEDYTRVLTDDLQRNQDAIAAAIGKPPQVFAWPYGAYPADKSADPILKAVGIRASFTSYQHTSEL
;
A
#
# COMPACT_ATOMS: atom_id res chain seq x y z
N PRO A 1 2.81 3.67 -10.00
CA PRO A 1 3.97 2.82 -9.61
C PRO A 1 4.36 1.82 -10.69
N SER A 2 3.42 1.22 -11.43
CA SER A 2 3.70 0.23 -12.49
C SER A 2 4.70 0.73 -13.54
N GLN A 3 4.62 2.00 -13.94
CA GLN A 3 5.58 2.62 -14.87
C GLN A 3 6.99 2.72 -14.29
N MET A 4 7.10 3.05 -12.99
CA MET A 4 8.40 3.12 -12.30
C MET A 4 9.03 1.73 -12.17
N ILE A 5 8.22 0.72 -11.85
CA ILE A 5 8.68 -0.67 -11.80
C ILE A 5 9.16 -1.12 -13.19
N ALA A 6 8.44 -0.77 -14.26
CA ALA A 6 8.83 -1.09 -15.62
C ALA A 6 10.12 -0.35 -16.03
N TYR A 7 10.29 0.92 -15.64
CA TYR A 7 11.54 1.64 -15.84
C TYR A 7 12.73 0.93 -15.17
N ALA A 8 12.61 0.60 -13.90
CA ALA A 8 13.67 -0.07 -13.15
C ALA A 8 13.98 -1.50 -13.68
N ALA A 9 12.98 -2.21 -14.21
CA ALA A 9 13.14 -3.59 -14.67
C ALA A 9 13.67 -3.72 -16.10
N ASN A 10 13.31 -2.81 -17.01
CA ASN A 10 13.58 -2.95 -18.43
C ASN A 10 13.83 -1.63 -19.19
N GLY A 11 14.03 -0.52 -18.46
CA GLY A 11 14.31 0.79 -19.06
C GLY A 11 13.12 1.45 -19.77
N ALA A 12 11.88 1.09 -19.41
CA ALA A 12 10.69 1.73 -19.98
C ALA A 12 10.72 3.25 -19.75
N LYS A 13 10.27 4.02 -20.75
CA LYS A 13 10.34 5.50 -20.67
C LYS A 13 9.43 6.05 -19.57
N LEU A 14 9.97 6.98 -18.77
CA LEU A 14 9.21 7.82 -17.85
C LEU A 14 8.94 9.20 -18.46
N PRO A 15 7.96 9.97 -17.96
CA PRO A 15 7.81 11.39 -18.25
C PRO A 15 9.08 12.18 -17.88
N GLN A 16 9.27 13.35 -18.48
CA GLN A 16 10.48 14.16 -18.27
C GLN A 16 10.67 14.60 -16.81
N LYS A 17 9.59 14.79 -16.06
CA LYS A 17 9.58 15.11 -14.62
C LYS A 17 8.58 14.18 -13.92
N PRO A 18 8.96 12.92 -13.66
CA PRO A 18 8.02 11.96 -13.10
C PRO A 18 7.73 12.31 -11.65
N ILE A 19 6.44 12.28 -11.30
CA ILE A 19 5.95 12.38 -9.92
C ILE A 19 4.95 11.24 -9.67
N ILE A 20 4.89 10.78 -8.43
CA ILE A 20 3.88 9.82 -7.97
C ILE A 20 3.04 10.53 -6.92
N LEU A 21 1.73 10.56 -7.14
CA LEU A 21 0.77 10.94 -6.12
C LEU A 21 0.44 9.70 -5.31
N SER A 22 0.73 9.72 -4.01
CA SER A 22 0.46 8.60 -3.11
C SER A 22 -0.43 9.05 -1.94
N PHE A 23 -1.32 8.15 -1.53
CA PHE A 23 -2.18 8.30 -0.36
C PHE A 23 -2.06 7.03 0.47
N ASP A 24 -1.89 7.18 1.77
CA ASP A 24 -1.83 6.06 2.69
C ASP A 24 -3.19 5.79 3.34
N ASP A 25 -3.33 4.66 4.03
CA ASP A 25 -4.45 4.21 4.84
C ASP A 25 -5.75 3.88 4.08
N GLY A 26 -5.94 4.40 2.87
CA GLY A 26 -7.14 4.16 2.10
C GLY A 26 -8.41 4.79 2.69
N TYR A 27 -8.35 6.01 3.22
CA TYR A 27 -9.52 6.70 3.77
C TYR A 27 -10.63 6.92 2.72
N CYS A 28 -11.89 6.93 3.15
CA CYS A 28 -13.08 7.21 2.31
C CYS A 28 -12.98 8.51 1.52
N ASN A 29 -12.27 9.51 2.05
CA ASN A 29 -12.07 10.79 1.39
C ASN A 29 -11.28 10.65 0.08
N ASN A 30 -10.52 9.57 -0.10
CA ASN A 30 -9.87 9.26 -1.37
C ASN A 30 -10.91 8.99 -2.47
N TYR A 31 -12.02 8.32 -2.14
CA TYR A 31 -13.13 8.10 -3.08
C TYR A 31 -13.97 9.36 -3.25
N THR A 32 -14.31 10.02 -2.15
CA THR A 32 -15.26 11.13 -2.16
C THR A 32 -14.68 12.42 -2.76
N TYR A 33 -13.40 12.70 -2.51
CA TYR A 33 -12.77 13.97 -2.92
C TYR A 33 -11.61 13.80 -3.90
N ALA A 34 -10.67 12.89 -3.62
CA ALA A 34 -9.50 12.74 -4.48
C ALA A 34 -9.87 12.12 -5.83
N PHE A 35 -10.68 11.07 -5.85
CA PHE A 35 -11.01 10.36 -7.07
C PHE A 35 -11.73 11.22 -8.13
N PRO A 36 -12.74 12.04 -7.80
CA PRO A 36 -13.31 12.98 -8.77
C PRO A 36 -12.30 14.00 -9.33
N LEU A 37 -11.33 14.42 -8.53
CA LEU A 37 -10.25 15.29 -9.02
C LEU A 37 -9.30 14.55 -9.96
N LEU A 38 -8.93 13.30 -9.63
CA LEU A 38 -8.14 12.47 -10.52
C LEU A 38 -8.83 12.26 -11.88
N GLN A 39 -10.14 12.02 -11.86
CA GLN A 39 -10.95 11.91 -13.08
C GLN A 39 -10.97 13.22 -13.87
N LYS A 40 -11.22 14.35 -13.19
CA LYS A 40 -11.28 15.68 -13.83
C LYS A 40 -9.97 16.05 -14.52
N TYR A 41 -8.85 15.75 -13.88
CA TYR A 41 -7.52 16.12 -14.40
C TYR A 41 -6.80 14.99 -15.14
N GLN A 42 -7.45 13.83 -15.28
CA GLN A 42 -6.84 12.61 -15.87
C GLN A 42 -5.49 12.26 -15.22
N ALA A 43 -5.37 12.57 -13.92
CA ALA A 43 -4.19 12.29 -13.12
C ALA A 43 -4.24 10.88 -12.54
N LYS A 44 -3.06 10.26 -12.38
CA LYS A 44 -2.93 8.93 -11.77
C LYS A 44 -2.44 9.04 -10.34
N ALA A 45 -2.89 8.11 -9.49
CA ALA A 45 -2.46 8.00 -8.11
C ALA A 45 -2.25 6.54 -7.70
N VAL A 46 -1.58 6.36 -6.57
CA VAL A 46 -1.51 5.09 -5.84
C VAL A 46 -2.10 5.29 -4.45
N ILE A 47 -2.88 4.30 -4.00
CA ILE A 47 -3.45 4.30 -2.65
C ILE A 47 -2.98 3.03 -1.95
N ALA A 48 -2.35 3.19 -0.80
CA ALA A 48 -1.89 2.09 0.03
C ALA A 48 -2.98 1.68 1.03
N LEU A 49 -3.36 0.40 1.02
CA LEU A 49 -4.52 -0.11 1.73
C LEU A 49 -4.14 -0.90 2.96
N ILE A 50 -4.81 -0.61 4.09
CA ILE A 50 -4.84 -1.44 5.28
C ILE A 50 -6.00 -2.44 5.11
N GLY A 51 -5.67 -3.71 4.87
CA GLY A 51 -6.66 -4.71 4.48
C GLY A 51 -7.76 -4.93 5.51
N ALA A 52 -7.41 -4.98 6.80
CA ALA A 52 -8.38 -5.14 7.88
C ALA A 52 -9.38 -3.97 7.96
N GLU A 53 -8.92 -2.74 7.69
CA GLU A 53 -9.79 -1.56 7.66
C GLU A 53 -10.76 -1.60 6.47
N SER A 54 -10.27 -1.96 5.28
CA SER A 54 -11.12 -2.12 4.09
C SER A 54 -12.15 -3.25 4.26
N ALA A 55 -11.77 -4.35 4.94
CA ALA A 55 -12.71 -5.42 5.27
C ALA A 55 -13.80 -4.91 6.22
N ARG A 56 -13.45 -4.25 7.33
CA ARG A 56 -14.43 -3.65 8.26
C ARG A 56 -15.36 -2.67 7.56
N SER A 57 -14.82 -1.79 6.72
CA SER A 57 -15.62 -0.81 5.98
C SER A 57 -16.54 -1.45 4.94
N SER A 58 -16.23 -2.64 4.46
CA SER A 58 -17.09 -3.37 3.52
C SER A 58 -18.29 -4.01 4.20
N ASP A 59 -18.17 -4.35 5.48
CA ASP A 59 -19.23 -4.95 6.30
C ASP A 59 -20.11 -3.90 6.99
N ASP A 60 -19.63 -2.64 7.11
CA ASP A 60 -20.33 -1.56 7.81
C ASP A 60 -21.23 -0.77 6.87
N ILE A 61 -22.56 -0.90 7.04
CA ILE A 61 -23.57 -0.15 6.29
C ILE A 61 -23.78 1.28 6.82
N TYR A 62 -23.26 1.60 8.01
CA TYR A 62 -23.40 2.92 8.66
C TYR A 62 -22.10 3.72 8.68
N ARG A 63 -21.26 3.56 7.67
CA ARG A 63 -19.95 4.20 7.57
C ARG A 63 -20.01 5.71 7.79
N VAL A 64 -19.21 6.22 8.73
CA VAL A 64 -19.09 7.66 8.99
C VAL A 64 -17.95 8.21 8.10
N PRO A 65 -18.24 9.18 7.19
CA PRO A 65 -17.24 9.67 6.22
C PRO A 65 -15.94 10.20 6.83
N ALA A 66 -15.99 10.70 8.05
CA ALA A 66 -14.81 11.26 8.73
C ALA A 66 -13.83 10.22 9.27
N SER A 67 -14.24 8.96 9.40
CA SER A 67 -13.41 7.90 10.01
C SER A 67 -13.43 6.59 9.23
N CYS A 68 -14.09 6.53 8.08
CA CYS A 68 -14.15 5.31 7.28
C CYS A 68 -12.93 5.16 6.36
N THR A 69 -12.66 3.91 5.99
CA THR A 69 -11.74 3.54 4.92
C THR A 69 -12.51 3.04 3.70
N LEU A 70 -11.83 2.89 2.58
CA LEU A 70 -12.42 2.39 1.33
C LEU A 70 -12.93 0.96 1.52
N SER A 71 -14.16 0.71 1.08
CA SER A 71 -14.67 -0.64 0.92
C SER A 71 -14.07 -1.32 -0.31
N TRP A 72 -14.10 -2.66 -0.34
CA TRP A 72 -13.63 -3.43 -1.50
C TRP A 72 -14.37 -3.07 -2.79
N GLY A 73 -15.66 -2.71 -2.69
CA GLY A 73 -16.45 -2.24 -3.83
C GLY A 73 -15.94 -0.91 -4.40
N GLU A 74 -15.64 0.08 -3.55
CA GLU A 74 -15.05 1.36 -3.99
C GLU A 74 -13.66 1.17 -4.57
N ILE A 75 -12.84 0.30 -3.98
CA ILE A 75 -11.51 -0.06 -4.49
C ILE A 75 -11.62 -0.65 -5.89
N ALA A 76 -12.54 -1.59 -6.12
CA ALA A 76 -12.77 -2.17 -7.44
C ALA A 76 -13.20 -1.13 -8.49
N LEU A 77 -14.11 -0.20 -8.12
CA LEU A 77 -14.55 0.90 -9.00
C LEU A 77 -13.40 1.85 -9.36
N MET A 78 -12.58 2.24 -8.38
CA MET A 78 -11.43 3.11 -8.60
C MET A 78 -10.38 2.44 -9.49
N ASN A 79 -10.10 1.14 -9.26
CA ASN A 79 -9.20 0.35 -10.08
C ASN A 79 -9.68 0.24 -11.54
N ALA A 80 -10.97 0.01 -11.75
CA ALA A 80 -11.57 -0.11 -13.08
C ALA A 80 -11.44 1.17 -13.91
N SER A 81 -11.27 2.33 -13.30
CA SER A 81 -11.04 3.61 -13.98
C SER A 81 -9.68 3.69 -14.69
N GLY A 82 -8.70 2.86 -14.28
CA GLY A 82 -7.31 2.93 -14.75
C GLY A 82 -6.51 4.14 -14.22
N LEU A 83 -7.10 4.97 -13.36
CA LEU A 83 -6.45 6.15 -12.76
C LEU A 83 -5.82 5.85 -11.41
N VAL A 84 -6.28 4.82 -10.71
CA VAL A 84 -5.79 4.47 -9.38
C VAL A 84 -5.16 3.08 -9.41
N GLU A 85 -3.91 3.02 -8.95
CA GLU A 85 -3.23 1.78 -8.61
C GLU A 85 -3.27 1.59 -7.10
N PHE A 86 -3.28 0.35 -6.63
CA PHE A 86 -3.29 0.06 -5.20
C PHE A 86 -1.98 -0.55 -4.74
N ALA A 87 -1.57 -0.21 -3.52
CA ALA A 87 -0.41 -0.72 -2.83
C ALA A 87 -0.83 -1.41 -1.53
N SER A 88 0.01 -2.27 -1.01
CA SER A 88 -0.18 -2.86 0.33
C SER A 88 0.33 -1.90 1.41
N HIS A 89 -0.42 -1.80 2.53
CA HIS A 89 -0.04 -1.04 3.73
C HIS A 89 -0.19 -1.91 4.99
N THR A 90 0.11 -3.19 4.87
CA THR A 90 -0.18 -4.28 5.80
C THR A 90 -1.65 -4.70 5.82
N TYR A 91 -1.92 -5.90 6.30
CA TYR A 91 -3.31 -6.30 6.58
C TYR A 91 -3.77 -5.74 7.92
N ASP A 92 -3.03 -6.02 9.01
CA ASP A 92 -3.39 -5.63 10.38
C ASP A 92 -2.18 -5.20 11.24
N LEU A 93 -1.02 -4.91 10.64
CA LEU A 93 0.16 -4.41 11.37
C LEU A 93 0.26 -2.87 11.39
N HIS A 94 -0.80 -2.16 10.99
CA HIS A 94 -0.80 -0.68 11.01
C HIS A 94 -1.17 -0.13 12.40
N HIS A 95 -0.35 -0.43 13.41
CA HIS A 95 -0.52 0.08 14.77
C HIS A 95 0.84 0.27 15.45
N ILE A 96 0.85 1.06 16.52
CA ILE A 96 2.02 1.24 17.40
C ILE A 96 1.72 0.54 18.72
N GLU A 97 2.39 -0.56 18.94
CA GLU A 97 2.41 -1.25 20.24
C GLU A 97 3.69 -0.93 20.99
N LYS A 98 3.74 -1.27 22.29
CA LYS A 98 4.93 -1.03 23.14
C LYS A 98 6.25 -1.58 22.56
N SER A 99 6.16 -2.60 21.74
CA SER A 99 7.32 -3.32 21.20
C SER A 99 7.41 -3.33 19.67
N ARG A 100 6.37 -2.89 18.93
CA ARG A 100 6.36 -2.88 17.46
C ARG A 100 5.79 -1.57 16.92
N LYS A 101 6.43 -1.01 15.91
CA LYS A 101 5.94 0.14 15.15
C LYS A 101 5.63 -0.31 13.73
N GLY A 102 4.35 -0.50 13.43
CA GLY A 102 3.92 -0.96 12.11
C GLY A 102 4.55 -2.30 11.72
N ALA A 103 5.10 -2.36 10.54
CA ALA A 103 5.75 -3.55 9.97
C ALA A 103 7.22 -3.72 10.39
N ASP A 104 7.73 -2.88 11.30
CA ASP A 104 9.12 -2.99 11.76
C ASP A 104 9.33 -4.21 12.67
N ARG A 105 10.58 -4.67 12.75
CA ARG A 105 10.97 -5.78 13.63
C ARG A 105 11.00 -5.34 15.08
N LYS A 106 10.42 -6.15 15.98
CA LYS A 106 10.46 -5.88 17.42
C LYS A 106 11.88 -6.00 17.97
N PRO A 107 12.28 -5.17 18.95
CA PRO A 107 13.52 -5.42 19.67
C PRO A 107 13.56 -6.84 20.27
N GLY A 108 14.62 -7.58 19.99
CA GLY A 108 14.80 -8.96 20.48
C GLY A 108 13.96 -10.02 19.76
N GLU A 109 13.17 -9.67 18.77
CA GLU A 109 12.44 -10.64 17.93
C GLU A 109 13.43 -11.43 17.06
N SER A 110 13.26 -12.75 16.99
CA SER A 110 14.06 -13.57 16.08
C SER A 110 13.77 -13.22 14.62
N LEU A 111 14.74 -13.44 13.72
CA LEU A 111 14.48 -13.22 12.29
C LEU A 111 13.41 -14.19 11.76
N GLU A 112 13.37 -15.40 12.29
CA GLU A 112 12.39 -16.42 11.94
C GLU A 112 10.95 -15.97 12.30
N ASP A 113 10.73 -15.51 13.54
CA ASP A 113 9.42 -15.02 13.98
C ASP A 113 9.01 -13.79 13.20
N TYR A 114 9.93 -12.83 12.99
CA TYR A 114 9.66 -11.65 12.18
C TYR A 114 9.26 -12.03 10.75
N THR A 115 10.00 -12.93 10.12
CA THR A 115 9.72 -13.40 8.77
C THR A 115 8.33 -14.02 8.70
N ARG A 116 7.98 -14.90 9.64
CA ARG A 116 6.66 -15.53 9.71
C ARG A 116 5.55 -14.48 9.87
N VAL A 117 5.65 -13.60 10.87
CA VAL A 117 4.62 -12.59 11.16
C VAL A 117 4.40 -11.64 9.99
N LEU A 118 5.50 -11.13 9.41
CA LEU A 118 5.38 -10.18 8.29
C LEU A 118 4.89 -10.86 7.01
N THR A 119 5.36 -12.08 6.72
CA THR A 119 4.89 -12.85 5.56
C THR A 119 3.39 -13.13 5.65
N ASP A 120 2.91 -13.61 6.80
CA ASP A 120 1.49 -13.95 7.00
C ASP A 120 0.60 -12.73 6.83
N ASP A 121 0.97 -11.58 7.41
CA ASP A 121 0.23 -10.33 7.30
C ASP A 121 0.21 -9.80 5.85
N LEU A 122 1.37 -9.73 5.22
CA LEU A 122 1.49 -9.24 3.84
C LEU A 122 0.76 -10.16 2.86
N GLN A 123 0.89 -11.48 2.98
CA GLN A 123 0.20 -12.41 2.09
C GLN A 123 -1.32 -12.25 2.21
N ARG A 124 -1.83 -12.12 3.44
CA ARG A 124 -3.25 -11.87 3.67
C ARG A 124 -3.72 -10.58 2.98
N ASN A 125 -2.90 -9.51 3.03
CA ASN A 125 -3.24 -8.26 2.34
C ASN A 125 -3.17 -8.39 0.82
N GLN A 126 -2.16 -9.10 0.29
CA GLN A 126 -2.03 -9.40 -1.13
C GLN A 126 -3.27 -10.13 -1.66
N ASP A 127 -3.72 -11.17 -0.95
CA ASP A 127 -4.89 -11.97 -1.33
C ASP A 127 -6.17 -11.15 -1.28
N ALA A 128 -6.38 -10.35 -0.24
CA ALA A 128 -7.55 -9.49 -0.09
C ALA A 128 -7.65 -8.43 -1.20
N ILE A 129 -6.54 -7.76 -1.50
CA ILE A 129 -6.49 -6.78 -2.59
C ILE A 129 -6.67 -7.48 -3.94
N ALA A 130 -6.01 -8.63 -4.17
CA ALA A 130 -6.15 -9.39 -5.40
C ALA A 130 -7.60 -9.84 -5.67
N ALA A 131 -8.32 -10.23 -4.62
CA ALA A 131 -9.74 -10.57 -4.74
C ALA A 131 -10.60 -9.39 -5.22
N ALA A 132 -10.26 -8.16 -4.82
CA ALA A 132 -10.99 -6.95 -5.21
C ALA A 132 -10.63 -6.43 -6.60
N ILE A 133 -9.36 -6.50 -7.00
CA ILE A 133 -8.86 -5.85 -8.25
C ILE A 133 -8.30 -6.82 -9.29
N GLY A 134 -8.38 -8.13 -9.04
CA GLY A 134 -7.96 -9.19 -9.97
C GLY A 134 -6.47 -9.48 -10.02
N LYS A 135 -5.64 -8.78 -9.22
CA LYS A 135 -4.19 -8.99 -9.14
C LYS A 135 -3.63 -8.49 -7.81
N PRO A 136 -2.56 -9.11 -7.27
CA PRO A 136 -1.90 -8.61 -6.08
C PRO A 136 -1.14 -7.30 -6.37
N PRO A 137 -1.03 -6.38 -5.39
CA PRO A 137 -0.20 -5.19 -5.51
C PRO A 137 1.29 -5.53 -5.59
N GLN A 138 2.05 -4.73 -6.34
CA GLN A 138 3.51 -4.88 -6.45
C GLN A 138 4.27 -3.82 -5.65
N VAL A 139 3.56 -2.99 -4.90
CA VAL A 139 4.12 -1.90 -4.11
C VAL A 139 3.65 -2.01 -2.68
N PHE A 140 4.54 -1.69 -1.76
CA PHE A 140 4.30 -1.62 -0.34
C PHE A 140 4.61 -0.22 0.19
N ALA A 141 3.71 0.38 0.96
CA ALA A 141 4.00 1.57 1.74
C ALA A 141 4.28 1.16 3.20
N TRP A 142 5.37 1.65 3.77
CA TRP A 142 5.75 1.33 5.14
C TRP A 142 4.90 2.09 6.14
N PRO A 143 4.11 1.43 7.01
CA PRO A 143 3.41 2.09 8.08
C PRO A 143 4.35 2.96 8.91
N TYR A 144 3.97 4.23 9.10
CA TYR A 144 4.78 5.23 9.83
C TYR A 144 6.18 5.47 9.23
N GLY A 145 6.44 5.05 7.99
CA GLY A 145 7.76 5.06 7.37
C GLY A 145 8.78 4.13 8.05
N ALA A 146 8.33 3.25 8.94
CA ALA A 146 9.21 2.38 9.73
C ALA A 146 9.73 1.21 8.87
N TYR A 147 10.91 1.40 8.30
CA TYR A 147 11.64 0.40 7.52
C TYR A 147 12.82 -0.14 8.34
N PRO A 148 12.98 -1.47 8.48
CA PRO A 148 14.07 -2.07 9.23
C PRO A 148 15.44 -1.68 8.68
N ALA A 149 16.28 -1.04 9.51
CA ALA A 149 17.59 -0.54 9.09
C ALA A 149 18.56 -1.68 8.64
N ASP A 150 18.34 -2.90 9.12
CA ASP A 150 19.09 -4.10 8.76
C ASP A 150 18.64 -4.74 7.44
N LYS A 151 17.64 -4.16 6.77
CA LYS A 151 17.04 -4.64 5.51
C LYS A 151 16.46 -6.06 5.61
N SER A 152 16.17 -6.53 6.81
CA SER A 152 15.66 -7.89 7.04
C SER A 152 14.30 -8.15 6.39
N ALA A 153 13.56 -7.11 6.06
CA ALA A 153 12.26 -7.19 5.38
C ALA A 153 12.36 -7.38 3.85
N ASP A 154 13.47 -7.01 3.21
CA ASP A 154 13.59 -7.02 1.74
C ASP A 154 13.32 -8.41 1.12
N PRO A 155 13.91 -9.51 1.62
CA PRO A 155 13.61 -10.83 1.10
C PRO A 155 12.16 -11.25 1.32
N ILE A 156 11.52 -10.77 2.41
CA ILE A 156 10.11 -11.05 2.73
C ILE A 156 9.20 -10.36 1.73
N LEU A 157 9.42 -9.05 1.50
CA LEU A 157 8.67 -8.28 0.49
C LEU A 157 8.77 -8.93 -0.90
N LYS A 158 9.99 -9.31 -1.30
CA LYS A 158 10.24 -9.97 -2.57
C LYS A 158 9.50 -11.30 -2.68
N ALA A 159 9.48 -12.10 -1.62
CA ALA A 159 8.82 -13.41 -1.59
C ALA A 159 7.30 -13.32 -1.79
N VAL A 160 6.65 -12.26 -1.25
CA VAL A 160 5.22 -12.00 -1.45
C VAL A 160 4.90 -11.20 -2.73
N GLY A 161 5.88 -10.99 -3.62
CA GLY A 161 5.68 -10.34 -4.92
C GLY A 161 5.77 -8.83 -4.93
N ILE A 162 6.17 -8.18 -3.84
CA ILE A 162 6.44 -6.73 -3.78
C ILE A 162 7.75 -6.43 -4.52
N ARG A 163 7.76 -5.40 -5.36
CA ARG A 163 8.88 -5.00 -6.22
C ARG A 163 9.41 -3.61 -5.92
N ALA A 164 8.62 -2.80 -5.22
CA ALA A 164 9.02 -1.46 -4.79
C ALA A 164 8.34 -1.12 -3.47
N SER A 165 8.95 -0.26 -2.66
CA SER A 165 8.32 0.24 -1.45
C SER A 165 8.48 1.74 -1.30
N PHE A 166 7.56 2.37 -0.55
CA PHE A 166 7.59 3.76 -0.16
C PHE A 166 7.86 3.90 1.33
N THR A 167 8.70 4.87 1.67
CA THR A 167 8.91 5.33 3.05
C THR A 167 8.46 6.77 3.16
N SER A 168 8.39 7.32 4.37
CA SER A 168 8.08 8.73 4.62
C SER A 168 9.32 9.63 4.77
N TYR A 169 10.50 9.16 4.35
CA TYR A 169 11.70 9.99 4.37
C TYR A 169 11.61 11.11 3.33
N GLN A 170 11.86 12.34 3.82
CA GLN A 170 11.79 13.56 2.99
C GLN A 170 13.08 13.74 2.18
N HIS A 171 13.17 13.14 1.02
CA HIS A 171 14.26 13.36 0.08
C HIS A 171 13.79 13.09 -1.36
N THR A 172 14.53 13.64 -2.33
CA THR A 172 14.35 13.29 -3.74
C THR A 172 14.93 11.91 -3.99
N SER A 173 14.14 11.01 -4.58
CA SER A 173 14.63 9.70 -5.00
C SER A 173 15.45 9.85 -6.27
N GLU A 174 16.65 9.29 -6.29
CA GLU A 174 17.43 9.11 -7.52
C GLU A 174 16.93 7.85 -8.24
N LEU A 175 16.80 7.95 -9.58
CA LEU A 175 16.32 6.87 -10.44
C LEU A 175 17.49 6.16 -11.14
#